data_0ea2fd3680b5fb4f179baddf43d67538
#
_entry.id   0ea2fd3680b5fb4f179baddf43d67538
#
_cell.length_a   1.000
_cell.length_b   1.000
_cell.length_c   1.000
_cell.angle_alpha   90.00
_cell.angle_beta   90.00
_cell.angle_gamma   90.00
#
_symmetry.space_group_name_H-M   'P 1'
#
loop_
_entity.id
_entity.type
_entity.pdbx_description
1 polymer ?
#
loop_
_entity_poly.entity_id
_entity_poly.type
_entity_poly.pdbx_seq_one_letter_code
_entity_poly.pdbx_strand_id
1 'polypeptide(L)'
;LMTLIIILAVAELTFRTFLKKFAACMIIFGIWDIFYYIFLKIYLDWPESFFTWDILFLLPFPWVGPVLAPILLSLSLIYAGVVILVEMNRGYHFQIDKRFWIMEIIAGIIIIISFMINGIVVINQTIPASFPWIIFLVGLFFGLVVFHYCLVKDSNVLSDP
;
A
#
# COMPACT_ATOMS: atom_id res chain seq x y z
N LEU A 1 4.04 11.27 11.04
CA LEU A 1 4.71 12.17 10.07
C LEU A 1 6.21 11.90 9.98
N MET A 2 6.95 11.86 11.10
CA MET A 2 8.40 11.59 11.10
C MET A 2 8.76 10.25 10.47
N THR A 3 8.02 9.19 10.75
CA THR A 3 8.24 7.87 10.17
C THR A 3 8.18 7.90 8.64
N LEU A 4 7.19 8.57 8.07
CA LEU A 4 7.07 8.70 6.60
C LEU A 4 8.25 9.48 6.01
N ILE A 5 8.73 10.52 6.69
CA ILE A 5 9.91 11.29 6.25
C ILE A 5 11.16 10.39 6.26
N ILE A 6 11.33 9.57 7.30
CA ILE A 6 12.46 8.62 7.38
C ILE A 6 12.38 7.58 6.25
N ILE A 7 11.21 7.00 6.01
CA ILE A 7 11.00 6.03 4.92
C ILE A 7 11.37 6.64 3.56
N LEU A 8 10.88 7.85 3.29
CA LEU A 8 11.20 8.58 2.05
C LEU A 8 12.70 8.90 1.95
N ALA A 9 13.33 9.34 3.03
CA ALA A 9 14.76 9.65 3.05
C ALA A 9 15.61 8.39 2.79
N VAL A 10 15.28 7.26 3.40
CA VAL A 10 15.99 6.00 3.17
C VAL A 10 15.82 5.54 1.72
N ALA A 11 14.60 5.59 1.18
CA ALA A 11 14.35 5.23 -0.22
C ALA A 11 15.12 6.15 -1.20
N GLU A 12 15.18 7.46 -0.92
CA GLU A 12 15.91 8.45 -1.71
C GLU A 12 17.42 8.18 -1.73
N LEU A 13 18.00 7.80 -0.59
CA LEU A 13 19.44 7.52 -0.47
C LEU A 13 19.84 6.16 -1.05
N THR A 14 18.91 5.21 -1.18
CA THR A 14 19.22 3.84 -1.58
C THR A 14 19.37 3.69 -3.10
N PHE A 15 18.57 4.41 -3.88
CA PHE A 15 18.54 4.24 -5.34
C PHE A 15 18.62 5.59 -6.08
N ARG A 16 19.04 5.54 -7.37
CA ARG A 16 19.17 6.74 -8.22
C ARG A 16 17.95 7.00 -9.10
N THR A 17 17.22 5.95 -9.51
CA THR A 17 16.06 6.08 -10.41
C THR A 17 14.77 6.20 -9.62
N PHE A 18 13.85 7.03 -10.09
CA PHE A 18 12.56 7.27 -9.42
C PHE A 18 11.81 5.97 -9.11
N LEU A 19 11.71 5.06 -10.09
CA LEU A 19 10.94 3.84 -9.93
C LEU A 19 11.54 2.88 -8.88
N LYS A 20 12.88 2.78 -8.80
CA LYS A 20 13.56 2.00 -7.74
C LYS A 20 13.37 2.64 -6.36
N LYS A 21 13.41 3.97 -6.26
CA LYS A 21 13.11 4.71 -5.02
C LYS A 21 11.68 4.45 -4.58
N PHE A 22 10.73 4.53 -5.50
CA PHE A 22 9.32 4.26 -5.25
C PHE A 22 9.09 2.83 -4.77
N ALA A 23 9.68 1.85 -5.45
CA ALA A 23 9.63 0.44 -5.04
C ALA A 23 10.24 0.21 -3.65
N ALA A 24 11.40 0.82 -3.35
CA ALA A 24 12.00 0.76 -2.02
C ALA A 24 11.08 1.37 -0.95
N CYS A 25 10.46 2.52 -1.24
CA CYS A 25 9.49 3.16 -0.34
C CYS A 25 8.31 2.22 -0.03
N MET A 26 7.75 1.55 -1.05
CA MET A 26 6.66 0.57 -0.88
C MET A 26 7.08 -0.59 0.03
N ILE A 27 8.27 -1.16 -0.20
CA ILE A 27 8.79 -2.28 0.60
C ILE A 27 9.02 -1.85 2.04
N ILE A 28 9.72 -0.73 2.26
CA ILE A 28 10.05 -0.25 3.60
C ILE A 28 8.78 0.10 4.38
N PHE A 29 7.82 0.78 3.72
CA PHE A 29 6.54 1.11 4.34
C PHE A 29 5.76 -0.16 4.72
N GLY A 30 5.64 -1.13 3.81
CA GLY A 30 4.91 -2.36 4.08
C GLY A 30 5.55 -3.20 5.19
N ILE A 31 6.88 -3.31 5.21
CA ILE A 31 7.61 -3.99 6.28
C ILE A 31 7.39 -3.26 7.60
N TRP A 32 7.54 -1.93 7.63
CA TRP A 32 7.33 -1.12 8.83
C TRP A 32 5.92 -1.31 9.40
N ASP A 33 4.90 -1.28 8.56
CA ASP A 33 3.50 -1.43 8.98
C ASP A 33 3.22 -2.82 9.57
N ILE A 34 3.72 -3.89 8.93
CA ILE A 34 3.58 -5.25 9.46
C ILE A 34 4.30 -5.40 10.79
N PHE A 35 5.55 -4.91 10.90
CA PHE A 35 6.30 -4.98 12.17
C PHE A 35 5.68 -4.14 13.27
N TYR A 36 5.01 -3.03 12.94
CA TYR A 36 4.23 -2.26 13.89
C TYR A 36 3.22 -3.16 14.63
N TYR A 37 2.42 -3.93 13.90
CA TYR A 37 1.45 -4.86 14.51
C TYR A 37 2.11 -6.02 15.23
N ILE A 38 3.23 -6.55 14.72
CA ILE A 38 3.99 -7.61 15.39
C ILE A 38 4.47 -7.13 16.76
N PHE A 39 5.07 -5.94 16.84
CA PHE A 39 5.54 -5.39 18.10
C PHE A 39 4.42 -5.05 19.06
N LEU A 40 3.30 -4.51 18.59
CA LEU A 40 2.13 -4.29 19.43
C LEU A 40 1.62 -5.61 20.01
N LYS A 41 1.61 -6.68 19.24
CA LYS A 41 1.20 -8.01 19.73
C LYS A 41 2.15 -8.54 20.80
N ILE A 42 3.47 -8.38 20.60
CA ILE A 42 4.47 -8.90 21.55
C ILE A 42 4.46 -8.12 22.86
N TYR A 43 4.37 -6.77 22.80
CA TYR A 43 4.52 -5.95 23.99
C TYR A 43 3.24 -5.62 24.72
N LEU A 44 2.11 -5.56 24.01
CA LEU A 44 0.82 -5.11 24.53
C LEU A 44 -0.27 -6.18 24.45
N ASP A 45 0.04 -7.36 23.88
CA ASP A 45 -0.94 -8.41 23.54
C ASP A 45 -2.13 -7.90 22.71
N TRP A 46 -1.87 -6.86 21.89
CA TRP A 46 -2.84 -6.24 21.01
C TRP A 46 -2.32 -6.29 19.55
N PRO A 47 -3.18 -6.54 18.55
CA PRO A 47 -4.63 -6.74 18.56
C PRO A 47 -5.06 -8.14 19.06
N GLU A 48 -6.27 -8.26 19.56
CA GLU A 48 -6.84 -9.55 19.96
C GLU A 48 -7.09 -10.46 18.74
N SER A 49 -7.46 -9.86 17.62
CA SER A 49 -7.70 -10.54 16.34
C SER A 49 -7.37 -9.65 15.15
N PHE A 50 -7.28 -10.24 13.96
CA PHE A 50 -7.12 -9.48 12.70
C PHE A 50 -8.31 -8.54 12.38
N PHE A 51 -9.45 -8.74 13.02
CA PHE A 51 -10.65 -7.89 12.85
C PHE A 51 -10.77 -6.82 13.93
N THR A 52 -9.81 -6.72 14.85
CA THR A 52 -9.73 -5.61 15.82
C THR A 52 -9.58 -4.30 15.06
N TRP A 53 -10.39 -3.29 15.46
CA TRP A 53 -10.35 -1.97 14.87
C TRP A 53 -9.12 -1.19 15.31
N ASP A 54 -8.54 -0.46 14.36
CA ASP A 54 -7.42 0.43 14.59
C ASP A 54 -7.64 1.79 13.91
N ILE A 55 -6.98 2.81 14.44
CA ILE A 55 -6.91 4.16 13.87
C ILE A 55 -5.53 4.34 13.25
N LEU A 56 -5.45 4.14 11.94
CA LEU A 56 -4.19 4.12 11.20
C LEU A 56 -3.54 5.51 11.09
N PHE A 57 -4.34 6.50 10.70
CA PHE A 57 -3.92 7.88 10.53
C PHE A 57 -5.02 8.84 10.98
N LEU A 58 -4.60 10.05 11.42
CA LEU A 58 -5.52 11.09 11.91
C LEU A 58 -5.73 12.24 10.91
N LEU A 59 -4.89 12.33 9.88
CA LEU A 59 -4.89 13.44 8.93
C LEU A 59 -5.17 12.95 7.51
N PRO A 60 -5.97 13.70 6.73
CA PRO A 60 -6.79 14.86 7.10
C PRO A 60 -8.02 14.50 7.93
N PHE A 61 -8.45 13.25 7.91
CA PHE A 61 -9.52 12.64 8.71
C PHE A 61 -9.01 11.31 9.28
N PRO A 62 -9.62 10.78 10.37
CA PRO A 62 -9.25 9.49 10.90
C PRO A 62 -9.44 8.38 9.86
N TRP A 63 -8.39 7.62 9.60
CA TRP A 63 -8.42 6.40 8.80
C TRP A 63 -8.63 5.24 9.74
N VAL A 64 -9.75 4.58 9.60
CA VAL A 64 -10.20 3.56 10.55
C VAL A 64 -10.52 2.27 9.83
N GLY A 65 -9.96 1.19 10.31
CA GLY A 65 -10.19 -0.13 9.73
C GLY A 65 -9.71 -1.27 10.63
N PRO A 66 -10.12 -2.49 10.31
CA PRO A 66 -9.59 -3.68 10.98
C PRO A 66 -8.14 -3.91 10.59
N VAL A 67 -7.32 -4.39 11.51
CA VAL A 67 -5.89 -4.67 11.35
C VAL A 67 -5.56 -5.49 10.10
N LEU A 68 -6.45 -6.37 9.66
CA LEU A 68 -6.29 -7.16 8.45
C LEU A 68 -6.16 -6.29 7.19
N ALA A 69 -6.87 -5.17 7.11
CA ALA A 69 -6.87 -4.33 5.91
C ALA A 69 -5.50 -3.69 5.63
N PRO A 70 -4.84 -2.98 6.58
CA PRO A 70 -3.50 -2.47 6.36
C PRO A 70 -2.47 -3.59 6.12
N ILE A 71 -2.58 -4.75 6.78
CA ILE A 71 -1.68 -5.88 6.53
C ILE A 71 -1.80 -6.37 5.07
N LEU A 72 -3.02 -6.54 4.54
CA LEU A 72 -3.22 -6.93 3.13
C LEU A 72 -2.65 -5.89 2.16
N LEU A 73 -2.86 -4.61 2.44
CA LEU A 73 -2.28 -3.52 1.66
C LEU A 73 -0.75 -3.57 1.71
N SER A 74 -0.16 -3.71 2.89
CA SER A 74 1.28 -3.78 3.10
C SER A 74 1.92 -4.96 2.38
N LEU A 75 1.31 -6.15 2.41
CA LEU A 75 1.76 -7.31 1.65
C LEU A 75 1.72 -7.04 0.14
N SER A 76 0.68 -6.38 -0.35
CA SER A 76 0.57 -6.01 -1.77
C SER A 76 1.63 -5.00 -2.19
N LEU A 77 1.93 -4.01 -1.33
CA LEU A 77 3.00 -3.04 -1.57
C LEU A 77 4.39 -3.71 -1.59
N ILE A 78 4.67 -4.59 -0.63
CA ILE A 78 5.92 -5.36 -0.60
C ILE A 78 6.05 -6.18 -1.88
N TYR A 79 4.99 -6.91 -2.26
CA TYR A 79 4.98 -7.72 -3.47
C TYR A 79 5.30 -6.87 -4.72
N ALA A 80 4.57 -5.79 -4.93
CA ALA A 80 4.77 -4.92 -6.08
C ALA A 80 6.18 -4.29 -6.09
N GLY A 81 6.65 -3.80 -4.95
CA GLY A 81 7.98 -3.23 -4.81
C GLY A 81 9.10 -4.23 -5.11
N VAL A 82 8.99 -5.47 -4.60
CA VAL A 82 9.97 -6.54 -4.88
C VAL A 82 9.98 -6.89 -6.36
N VAL A 83 8.82 -7.07 -6.99
CA VAL A 83 8.72 -7.37 -8.42
C VAL A 83 9.37 -6.26 -9.26
N ILE A 84 9.09 -4.99 -8.97
CA ILE A 84 9.72 -3.86 -9.67
C ILE A 84 11.24 -3.93 -9.54
N LEU A 85 11.79 -4.13 -8.34
CA LEU A 85 13.24 -4.17 -8.14
C LEU A 85 13.89 -5.37 -8.83
N VAL A 86 13.28 -6.54 -8.77
CA VAL A 86 13.77 -7.76 -9.41
C VAL A 86 13.82 -7.59 -10.92
N GLU A 87 12.72 -7.13 -11.53
CA GLU A 87 12.65 -6.97 -12.98
C GLU A 87 13.61 -5.86 -13.48
N MET A 88 13.71 -4.74 -12.77
CA MET A 88 14.68 -3.70 -13.11
C MET A 88 16.13 -4.15 -12.97
N ASN A 89 16.43 -5.05 -12.04
CA ASN A 89 17.78 -5.61 -11.90
C ASN A 89 18.11 -6.66 -12.98
N ARG A 90 17.07 -7.28 -13.57
CA ARG A 90 17.20 -8.14 -14.75
C ARG A 90 17.40 -7.37 -16.06
N GLY A 91 17.44 -6.04 -16.00
CA GLY A 91 17.60 -5.17 -17.17
C GLY A 91 16.28 -4.70 -17.79
N TYR A 92 15.15 -4.98 -17.13
CA TYR A 92 13.85 -4.52 -17.59
C TYR A 92 13.74 -2.99 -17.45
N HIS A 93 13.32 -2.33 -18.50
CA HIS A 93 13.05 -0.90 -18.51
C HIS A 93 11.55 -0.68 -18.58
N PHE A 94 10.90 -0.48 -17.42
CA PHE A 94 9.49 -0.15 -17.38
C PHE A 94 9.20 1.17 -18.09
N GLN A 95 8.44 1.11 -19.17
CA GLN A 95 7.85 2.30 -19.81
C GLN A 95 6.47 2.56 -19.23
N ILE A 96 6.43 3.09 -18.01
CA ILE A 96 5.17 3.37 -17.33
C ILE A 96 4.50 4.58 -17.97
N ASP A 97 3.43 4.33 -18.73
CA ASP A 97 2.59 5.36 -19.35
C ASP A 97 1.82 6.14 -18.26
N LYS A 98 1.50 7.39 -18.53
CA LYS A 98 0.69 8.26 -17.65
C LYS A 98 -0.64 7.61 -17.26
N ARG A 99 -1.23 6.80 -18.14
CA ARG A 99 -2.48 6.08 -17.89
C ARG A 99 -2.37 5.11 -16.72
N PHE A 100 -1.24 4.40 -16.59
CA PHE A 100 -1.01 3.50 -15.46
C PHE A 100 -0.93 4.25 -14.15
N TRP A 101 -0.19 5.35 -14.11
CA TRP A 101 -0.13 6.19 -12.91
C TRP A 101 -1.50 6.70 -12.50
N ILE A 102 -2.32 7.12 -13.45
CA ILE A 102 -3.70 7.56 -13.17
C ILE A 102 -4.53 6.42 -12.58
N MET A 103 -4.46 5.20 -13.17
CA MET A 103 -5.21 4.04 -12.68
C MET A 103 -4.75 3.61 -11.30
N GLU A 104 -3.44 3.60 -11.02
CA GLU A 104 -2.90 3.29 -9.69
C GLU A 104 -3.29 4.35 -8.65
N ILE A 105 -3.30 5.62 -9.02
CA ILE A 105 -3.79 6.70 -8.14
C ILE A 105 -5.28 6.50 -7.85
N ILE A 106 -6.09 6.14 -8.84
CA ILE A 106 -7.52 5.83 -8.64
C ILE A 106 -7.68 4.66 -7.68
N ALA A 107 -6.92 3.57 -7.86
CA ALA A 107 -6.91 2.43 -6.95
C ALA A 107 -6.58 2.86 -5.51
N GLY A 108 -5.54 3.66 -5.34
CA GLY A 108 -5.15 4.22 -4.04
C GLY A 108 -6.25 5.08 -3.41
N ILE A 109 -6.91 5.95 -4.20
CA ILE A 109 -8.02 6.77 -3.72
C ILE A 109 -9.19 5.89 -3.25
N ILE A 110 -9.55 4.84 -3.99
CA ILE A 110 -10.61 3.91 -3.59
C ILE A 110 -10.27 3.25 -2.24
N ILE A 111 -9.03 2.80 -2.06
CA ILE A 111 -8.56 2.22 -0.79
C ILE A 111 -8.63 3.25 0.34
N ILE A 112 -8.14 4.47 0.12
CA ILE A 112 -8.19 5.56 1.11
C ILE A 112 -9.64 5.86 1.52
N ILE A 113 -10.55 5.98 0.56
CA ILE A 113 -11.97 6.21 0.83
C ILE A 113 -12.54 5.10 1.73
N SER A 114 -12.17 3.83 1.52
CA SER A 114 -12.66 2.73 2.34
C SER A 114 -12.28 2.88 3.82
N PHE A 115 -11.09 3.41 4.13
CA PHE A 115 -10.66 3.70 5.48
C PHE A 115 -11.31 4.96 6.08
N MET A 116 -11.62 5.95 5.24
CA MET A 116 -12.19 7.23 5.69
C MET A 116 -13.69 7.17 5.96
N ILE A 117 -14.44 6.25 5.34
CA ILE A 117 -15.90 6.14 5.49
C ILE A 117 -16.31 6.07 6.96
N ASN A 118 -15.58 5.30 7.77
CA ASN A 118 -15.88 5.14 9.20
C ASN A 118 -15.21 6.20 10.11
N GLY A 119 -14.37 7.06 9.54
CA GLY A 119 -13.69 8.11 10.31
C GLY A 119 -14.64 9.06 11.02
N ILE A 120 -15.72 9.46 10.36
CA ILE A 120 -16.76 10.36 10.95
C ILE A 120 -17.47 9.68 12.13
N VAL A 121 -17.71 8.37 12.05
CA VAL A 121 -18.35 7.59 13.11
C VAL A 121 -17.48 7.59 14.37
N VAL A 122 -16.18 7.45 14.20
CA VAL A 122 -15.20 7.46 15.31
C VAL A 122 -15.05 8.85 15.92
N ILE A 123 -15.09 9.92 15.10
CA ILE A 123 -15.09 11.30 15.62
C ILE A 123 -16.28 11.52 16.57
N ASN A 124 -17.43 10.92 16.28
CA ASN A 124 -18.63 10.98 17.12
C ASN A 124 -18.60 10.00 18.31
N GLN A 125 -17.42 9.43 18.63
CA GLN A 125 -17.19 8.50 19.75
C GLN A 125 -18.05 7.21 19.68
N THR A 126 -18.40 6.78 18.48
CA THR A 126 -19.14 5.53 18.26
C THR A 126 -18.23 4.50 17.55
N ILE A 127 -18.44 3.21 17.85
CA ILE A 127 -17.71 2.12 17.19
C ILE A 127 -18.39 1.83 15.86
N PRO A 128 -17.66 1.81 14.74
CA PRO A 128 -18.23 1.46 13.45
C PRO A 128 -18.81 0.05 13.43
N ALA A 129 -19.98 -0.13 12.81
CA ALA A 129 -20.68 -1.41 12.77
C ALA A 129 -19.97 -2.41 11.82
N SER A 130 -19.42 -1.93 10.70
CA SER A 130 -18.75 -2.76 9.69
C SER A 130 -17.73 -1.95 8.89
N PHE A 131 -16.66 -2.63 8.44
CA PHE A 131 -15.71 -2.07 7.49
C PHE A 131 -16.20 -2.30 6.06
N PRO A 132 -16.06 -1.35 5.13
CA PRO A 132 -16.51 -1.49 3.75
C PRO A 132 -15.54 -2.36 2.92
N TRP A 133 -15.47 -3.64 3.25
CA TRP A 133 -14.57 -4.62 2.61
C TRP A 133 -14.67 -4.65 1.09
N ILE A 134 -15.89 -4.50 0.55
CA ILE A 134 -16.10 -4.53 -0.92
C ILE A 134 -15.33 -3.38 -1.57
N ILE A 135 -15.44 -2.16 -1.03
CA ILE A 135 -14.73 -0.99 -1.58
C ILE A 135 -13.23 -1.18 -1.47
N PHE A 136 -12.74 -1.62 -0.30
CA PHE A 136 -11.33 -1.89 -0.06
C PHE A 136 -10.78 -2.95 -1.04
N LEU A 137 -11.46 -4.09 -1.16
CA LEU A 137 -11.02 -5.17 -2.04
C LEU A 137 -11.07 -4.79 -3.52
N VAL A 138 -12.09 -4.04 -3.94
CA VAL A 138 -12.16 -3.51 -5.33
C VAL A 138 -10.95 -2.63 -5.61
N GLY A 139 -10.59 -1.71 -4.71
CA GLY A 139 -9.40 -0.87 -4.88
C GLY A 139 -8.11 -1.70 -4.92
N LEU A 140 -7.95 -2.64 -4.00
CA LEU A 140 -6.77 -3.48 -3.89
C LEU A 140 -6.58 -4.38 -5.13
N PHE A 141 -7.63 -5.10 -5.55
CA PHE A 141 -7.58 -5.95 -6.74
C PHE A 141 -7.42 -5.14 -8.02
N PHE A 142 -8.08 -3.99 -8.13
CA PHE A 142 -7.91 -3.10 -9.28
C PHE A 142 -6.45 -2.66 -9.43
N GLY A 143 -5.81 -2.20 -8.34
CA GLY A 143 -4.39 -1.85 -8.37
C GLY A 143 -3.50 -3.04 -8.75
N LEU A 144 -3.70 -4.21 -8.16
CA LEU A 144 -2.93 -5.41 -8.51
C LEU A 144 -3.11 -5.81 -9.98
N VAL A 145 -4.32 -5.74 -10.53
CA VAL A 145 -4.59 -6.05 -11.95
C VAL A 145 -3.91 -5.05 -12.87
N VAL A 146 -4.01 -3.75 -12.57
CA VAL A 146 -3.32 -2.69 -13.33
C VAL A 146 -1.82 -2.90 -13.30
N PHE A 147 -1.24 -3.19 -12.14
CA PHE A 147 0.17 -3.49 -11.98
C PHE A 147 0.61 -4.68 -12.84
N HIS A 148 -0.10 -5.83 -12.78
CA HIS A 148 0.22 -7.00 -13.59
C HIS A 148 0.06 -6.77 -15.09
N TYR A 149 -0.98 -6.03 -15.48
CA TYR A 149 -1.16 -5.66 -16.88
C TYR A 149 0.01 -4.82 -17.40
N CYS A 150 0.54 -3.89 -16.59
CA CYS A 150 1.73 -3.12 -16.93
C CYS A 150 2.94 -4.03 -17.16
N LEU A 151 3.18 -5.00 -16.26
CA LEU A 151 4.27 -5.97 -16.39
C LEU A 151 4.19 -6.78 -17.70
N VAL A 152 3.01 -7.31 -18.02
CA VAL A 152 2.81 -8.15 -19.22
C VAL A 152 2.93 -7.33 -20.50
N LYS A 153 2.39 -6.11 -20.53
CA LYS A 153 2.46 -5.24 -21.71
C LYS A 153 3.91 -4.90 -22.07
N ASP A 154 4.72 -4.56 -21.08
CA ASP A 154 6.13 -4.24 -21.32
C ASP A 154 6.95 -5.48 -21.73
N SER A 155 6.58 -6.68 -21.27
CA SER A 155 7.26 -7.92 -21.68
C SER A 155 7.09 -8.23 -23.17
N ASN A 156 5.94 -7.92 -23.74
CA ASN A 156 5.64 -8.17 -25.15
C ASN A 156 6.39 -7.21 -26.10
N VAL A 157 6.74 -6.00 -25.64
CA VAL A 157 7.51 -5.03 -26.46
C VAL A 157 8.97 -5.45 -26.64
N LEU A 158 9.52 -6.27 -25.74
CA LEU A 158 10.90 -6.76 -25.83
C LEU A 158 11.04 -8.08 -26.60
N SER A 159 9.93 -8.74 -26.94
CA SER A 159 9.93 -10.01 -27.67
C SER A 159 9.72 -9.85 -29.19
N ASP A 160 9.49 -8.65 -29.69
CA ASP A 160 9.48 -8.36 -31.11
C ASP A 160 10.91 -7.96 -31.55
N PRO A 161 11.55 -8.75 -32.45
CA PRO A 161 12.91 -8.54 -32.94
C PRO A 161 13.02 -7.34 -33.87
#